data_e6252355f3abac2dba1cf555bbb31894
#
_entry.id   e6252355f3abac2dba1cf555bbb31894
#
_cell.length_a   1.000
_cell.length_b   1.000
_cell.length_c   1.000
_cell.angle_alpha   90.00
_cell.angle_beta   90.00
_cell.angle_gamma   90.00
#
_symmetry.space_group_name_H-M   'P 1'
#
loop_
_entity.id
_entity.type
_entity.pdbx_description
1 polymer ?
#
loop_
_entity_poly.entity_id
_entity_poly.type
_entity_poly.pdbx_seq_one_letter_code
_entity_poly.pdbx_strand_id
1 'polypeptide(L)'
;TVLRQADKDMRKQINELLKYPEDSAGSIMTTEFIVLRPDMTAEMAIKRIRRTGVDKETIYTCYVTDANNKLIGITTVKDLLLAEDDELVKSIMEENVISVTTLADQEQVAQMFSNYNFLALPVVDNENRLVGIVTIDDAIDVIQEEATEDIEKMAAVLPSDKPYMKTSVFGLYKKRAPWLLILMLSATFTSAIISSCLLYTSPSPRDRSVSR
;
A
#
# COMPACT_ATOMS: atom_id res chain seq x y z
N THR A 1 -9.97 20.02 -9.93
CA THR A 1 -9.60 20.76 -11.18
C THR A 1 -8.91 19.86 -12.20
N VAL A 2 -8.20 18.80 -11.77
CA VAL A 2 -7.51 17.81 -12.64
C VAL A 2 -8.51 17.00 -13.48
N LEU A 3 -9.62 16.59 -12.91
CA LEU A 3 -10.68 15.83 -13.59
C LEU A 3 -11.31 16.55 -14.80
N ARG A 4 -11.21 17.88 -14.89
CA ARG A 4 -11.73 18.64 -16.04
C ARG A 4 -10.83 18.57 -17.28
N GLN A 5 -9.57 18.24 -17.12
CA GLN A 5 -8.57 18.15 -18.20
C GLN A 5 -8.34 16.71 -18.68
N ALA A 6 -8.83 15.72 -17.91
CA ALA A 6 -8.70 14.31 -18.25
C ALA A 6 -9.63 13.94 -19.42
N ASP A 7 -9.18 13.05 -20.29
CA ASP A 7 -9.98 12.46 -21.37
C ASP A 7 -11.13 11.61 -20.79
N LYS A 8 -12.13 11.30 -21.63
CA LYS A 8 -13.33 10.57 -21.20
C LYS A 8 -13.00 9.19 -20.62
N ASP A 9 -12.04 8.50 -21.20
CA ASP A 9 -11.63 7.16 -20.77
C ASP A 9 -10.89 7.23 -19.43
N MET A 10 -10.00 8.18 -19.25
CA MET A 10 -9.31 8.45 -17.97
C MET A 10 -10.30 8.84 -16.86
N ARG A 11 -11.34 9.63 -17.16
CA ARG A 11 -12.39 9.95 -16.16
C ARG A 11 -13.16 8.72 -15.71
N LYS A 12 -13.43 7.80 -16.64
CA LYS A 12 -14.14 6.55 -16.32
C LYS A 12 -13.29 5.68 -15.39
N GLN A 13 -12.00 5.52 -15.70
CA GLN A 13 -11.04 4.79 -14.87
C GLN A 13 -10.93 5.40 -13.47
N ILE A 14 -10.73 6.72 -13.37
CA ILE A 14 -10.68 7.42 -12.07
C ILE A 14 -11.97 7.21 -11.27
N ASN A 15 -13.14 7.32 -11.91
CA ASN A 15 -14.43 7.11 -11.24
C ASN A 15 -14.66 5.65 -10.83
N GLU A 16 -14.04 4.68 -11.48
CA GLU A 16 -14.07 3.28 -11.08
C GLU A 16 -13.17 3.04 -9.87
N LEU A 17 -11.98 3.61 -9.84
CA LEU A 17 -11.05 3.50 -8.73
C LEU A 17 -11.56 4.20 -7.47
N LEU A 18 -12.19 5.37 -7.60
CA LEU A 18 -12.80 6.11 -6.47
C LEU A 18 -13.97 5.39 -5.78
N LYS A 19 -14.43 4.26 -6.28
CA LYS A 19 -15.47 3.44 -5.62
C LYS A 19 -14.90 2.54 -4.52
N TYR A 20 -13.61 2.28 -4.55
CA TYR A 20 -12.96 1.44 -3.57
C TYR A 20 -12.59 2.24 -2.33
N PRO A 21 -12.62 1.63 -1.13
CA PRO A 21 -12.16 2.27 0.10
C PRO A 21 -10.70 2.73 -0.03
N GLU A 22 -10.37 3.83 0.64
CA GLU A 22 -8.98 4.21 0.88
C GLU A 22 -8.25 3.04 1.57
N ASP A 23 -6.95 2.92 1.40
CA ASP A 23 -6.09 1.86 1.97
C ASP A 23 -6.45 0.42 1.53
N SER A 24 -7.15 0.26 0.40
CA SER A 24 -7.47 -1.05 -0.19
C SER A 24 -6.66 -1.34 -1.46
N ALA A 25 -6.52 -2.62 -1.83
CA ALA A 25 -5.93 -3.01 -3.11
C ALA A 25 -6.62 -2.34 -4.31
N GLY A 26 -7.93 -2.12 -4.20
CA GLY A 26 -8.72 -1.44 -5.24
C GLY A 26 -8.37 0.04 -5.41
N SER A 27 -7.86 0.73 -4.36
CA SER A 27 -7.48 2.14 -4.45
C SER A 27 -6.11 2.36 -5.09
N ILE A 28 -5.21 1.39 -4.97
CA ILE A 28 -3.83 1.45 -5.49
C ILE A 28 -3.63 0.66 -6.79
N MET A 29 -4.67 -0.06 -7.30
CA MET A 29 -4.56 -0.85 -8.52
C MET A 29 -4.62 0.02 -9.77
N THR A 30 -4.00 -0.47 -10.86
CA THR A 30 -4.20 0.04 -12.21
C THR A 30 -5.04 -0.91 -13.06
N THR A 31 -5.76 -0.39 -14.04
CA THR A 31 -6.51 -1.19 -15.03
C THR A 31 -5.72 -1.39 -16.33
N GLU A 32 -4.47 -0.98 -16.35
CA GLU A 32 -3.59 -0.98 -17.53
C GLU A 32 -2.75 -2.25 -17.60
N PHE A 33 -3.38 -3.39 -17.81
CA PHE A 33 -2.76 -4.71 -17.89
C PHE A 33 -3.10 -5.43 -19.22
N ILE A 34 -2.40 -6.53 -19.50
CA ILE A 34 -2.60 -7.34 -20.71
C ILE A 34 -3.40 -8.58 -20.36
N VAL A 35 -4.49 -8.79 -21.11
CA VAL A 35 -5.33 -9.98 -21.02
C VAL A 35 -5.15 -10.84 -22.27
N LEU A 36 -4.93 -12.13 -22.05
CA LEU A 36 -4.87 -13.16 -23.08
C LEU A 36 -6.02 -14.15 -22.90
N ARG A 37 -6.29 -14.93 -23.95
CA ARG A 37 -7.26 -16.04 -23.90
C ARG A 37 -6.51 -17.38 -23.99
N PRO A 38 -7.02 -18.42 -23.35
CA PRO A 38 -6.35 -19.72 -23.31
C PRO A 38 -6.27 -20.42 -24.68
N ASP A 39 -7.16 -20.06 -25.59
CA ASP A 39 -7.26 -20.59 -26.97
C ASP A 39 -6.37 -19.87 -28.00
N MET A 40 -5.66 -18.82 -27.57
CA MET A 40 -4.68 -18.13 -28.42
C MET A 40 -3.41 -18.94 -28.54
N THR A 41 -2.74 -18.85 -29.72
CA THR A 41 -1.36 -19.34 -29.88
C THR A 41 -0.35 -18.32 -29.35
N ALA A 42 0.87 -18.75 -29.07
CA ALA A 42 1.96 -17.88 -28.63
C ALA A 42 2.20 -16.72 -29.63
N GLU A 43 2.19 -17.01 -30.94
CA GLU A 43 2.31 -15.98 -31.98
C GLU A 43 1.19 -14.94 -31.90
N MET A 44 -0.05 -15.38 -31.70
CA MET A 44 -1.20 -14.47 -31.56
C MET A 44 -1.11 -13.64 -30.29
N ALA A 45 -0.67 -14.22 -29.19
CA ALA A 45 -0.44 -13.52 -27.93
C ALA A 45 0.62 -12.42 -28.07
N ILE A 46 1.77 -12.74 -28.68
CA ILE A 46 2.83 -11.76 -28.95
C ILE A 46 2.35 -10.63 -29.85
N LYS A 47 1.61 -10.94 -30.93
CA LYS A 47 1.01 -9.93 -31.80
C LYS A 47 0.03 -9.02 -31.04
N ARG A 48 -0.76 -9.58 -30.13
CA ARG A 48 -1.66 -8.81 -29.25
C ARG A 48 -0.87 -7.89 -28.33
N ILE A 49 0.18 -8.40 -27.66
CA ILE A 49 1.04 -7.61 -26.78
C ILE A 49 1.67 -6.44 -27.54
N ARG A 50 2.24 -6.67 -28.72
CA ARG A 50 2.83 -5.60 -29.56
C ARG A 50 1.84 -4.50 -29.92
N ARG A 51 0.57 -4.85 -30.12
CA ARG A 51 -0.48 -3.90 -30.51
C ARG A 51 -1.04 -3.10 -29.33
N THR A 52 -1.19 -3.74 -28.15
CA THR A 52 -1.89 -3.16 -27.01
C THR A 52 -0.98 -2.77 -25.86
N GLY A 53 0.28 -3.22 -25.87
CA GLY A 53 1.21 -3.04 -24.74
C GLY A 53 1.79 -1.63 -24.60
N VAL A 54 1.63 -0.77 -25.61
CA VAL A 54 2.19 0.62 -25.58
C VAL A 54 1.54 1.44 -24.47
N ASP A 55 0.23 1.20 -24.23
CA ASP A 55 -0.55 1.96 -23.25
C ASP A 55 -0.78 1.15 -21.96
N LYS A 56 0.10 0.19 -21.64
CA LYS A 56 -0.01 -0.68 -20.47
C LYS A 56 1.10 -0.41 -19.47
N GLU A 57 0.77 -0.45 -18.20
CA GLU A 57 1.69 -0.26 -17.09
C GLU A 57 2.84 -1.25 -17.13
N THR A 58 2.51 -2.52 -17.38
CA THR A 58 3.51 -3.57 -17.57
C THR A 58 3.11 -4.54 -18.68
N ILE A 59 4.10 -5.06 -19.39
CA ILE A 59 3.94 -6.14 -20.38
C ILE A 59 4.57 -7.46 -19.90
N TYR A 60 5.36 -7.43 -18.82
CA TYR A 60 6.13 -8.60 -18.37
C TYR A 60 5.23 -9.76 -17.95
N THR A 61 4.15 -9.47 -17.25
CA THR A 61 3.15 -10.44 -16.81
C THR A 61 1.87 -10.23 -17.60
N CYS A 62 1.37 -11.30 -18.22
CA CYS A 62 0.12 -11.32 -18.96
C CYS A 62 -0.87 -12.24 -18.24
N TYR A 63 -2.11 -11.79 -18.12
CA TYR A 63 -3.15 -12.50 -17.38
C TYR A 63 -4.06 -13.25 -18.33
N VAL A 64 -4.30 -14.53 -18.04
CA VAL A 64 -5.18 -15.36 -18.85
C VAL A 64 -6.54 -15.46 -18.20
N THR A 65 -7.58 -15.08 -18.96
CA THR A 65 -8.96 -15.09 -18.46
C THR A 65 -9.87 -15.92 -19.36
N ASP A 66 -10.95 -16.44 -18.76
CA ASP A 66 -12.03 -17.10 -19.47
C ASP A 66 -12.96 -16.12 -20.19
N ALA A 67 -14.04 -16.61 -20.83
CA ALA A 67 -15.05 -15.80 -21.52
C ALA A 67 -15.77 -14.81 -20.58
N ASN A 68 -15.82 -15.09 -19.27
CA ASN A 68 -16.46 -14.29 -18.23
C ASN A 68 -15.47 -13.34 -17.51
N ASN A 69 -14.25 -13.19 -18.04
CA ASN A 69 -13.14 -12.44 -17.45
C ASN A 69 -12.64 -13.00 -16.10
N LYS A 70 -12.95 -14.25 -15.74
CA LYS A 70 -12.37 -14.89 -14.57
C LYS A 70 -10.89 -15.18 -14.81
N LEU A 71 -10.08 -14.89 -13.83
CA LEU A 71 -8.67 -15.18 -13.85
C LEU A 71 -8.45 -16.69 -13.74
N ILE A 72 -7.80 -17.29 -14.76
CA ILE A 72 -7.54 -18.74 -14.84
C ILE A 72 -6.06 -19.08 -14.92
N GLY A 73 -5.21 -18.09 -15.21
CA GLY A 73 -3.77 -18.33 -15.31
C GLY A 73 -3.00 -17.03 -15.52
N ILE A 74 -1.69 -17.14 -15.41
CA ILE A 74 -0.74 -16.09 -15.76
C ILE A 74 0.31 -16.68 -16.71
N THR A 75 0.91 -15.83 -17.53
CA THR A 75 2.08 -16.19 -18.34
C THR A 75 2.98 -14.97 -18.46
N THR A 76 4.27 -15.18 -18.66
CA THR A 76 5.22 -14.09 -18.87
C THR A 76 5.50 -13.90 -20.35
N VAL A 77 5.89 -12.68 -20.74
CA VAL A 77 6.38 -12.45 -22.11
C VAL A 77 7.57 -13.34 -22.44
N LYS A 78 8.42 -13.65 -21.44
CA LYS A 78 9.53 -14.58 -21.59
C LYS A 78 9.05 -15.96 -22.01
N ASP A 79 8.04 -16.51 -21.33
CA ASP A 79 7.52 -17.85 -21.63
C ASP A 79 6.89 -17.91 -23.02
N LEU A 80 6.16 -16.87 -23.41
CA LEU A 80 5.60 -16.72 -24.75
C LEU A 80 6.68 -16.62 -25.86
N LEU A 81 7.82 -15.99 -25.58
CA LEU A 81 8.93 -15.87 -26.53
C LEU A 81 9.75 -17.17 -26.68
N LEU A 82 9.71 -18.03 -25.67
CA LEU A 82 10.42 -19.31 -25.65
C LEU A 82 9.56 -20.48 -26.15
N ALA A 83 8.23 -20.28 -26.20
CA ALA A 83 7.27 -21.26 -26.72
C ALA A 83 7.31 -21.33 -28.25
N GLU A 84 6.80 -22.44 -28.81
CA GLU A 84 6.60 -22.57 -30.25
C GLU A 84 5.43 -21.67 -30.71
N ASP A 85 5.49 -21.16 -31.94
CA ASP A 85 4.54 -20.18 -32.46
C ASP A 85 3.07 -20.66 -32.44
N ASP A 86 2.88 -21.99 -32.63
CA ASP A 86 1.57 -22.65 -32.65
C ASP A 86 1.12 -23.19 -31.28
N GLU A 87 1.97 -23.11 -30.27
CA GLU A 87 1.65 -23.55 -28.91
C GLU A 87 0.57 -22.68 -28.27
N LEU A 88 -0.42 -23.32 -27.62
CA LEU A 88 -1.53 -22.62 -27.02
C LEU A 88 -1.12 -21.97 -25.69
N VAL A 89 -1.61 -20.78 -25.42
CA VAL A 89 -1.42 -20.07 -24.15
C VAL A 89 -1.82 -20.94 -22.95
N LYS A 90 -2.83 -21.79 -23.11
CA LYS A 90 -3.27 -22.73 -22.06
C LYS A 90 -2.19 -23.71 -21.63
N SER A 91 -1.30 -24.16 -22.53
CA SER A 91 -0.20 -25.07 -22.17
C SER A 91 1.01 -24.35 -21.57
N ILE A 92 1.14 -23.05 -21.87
CA ILE A 92 2.26 -22.20 -21.42
C ILE A 92 1.95 -21.56 -20.06
N MET A 93 0.68 -21.26 -19.78
CA MET A 93 0.27 -20.53 -18.58
C MET A 93 0.47 -21.32 -17.29
N GLU A 94 0.74 -20.62 -16.21
CA GLU A 94 0.68 -21.15 -14.85
C GLU A 94 -0.76 -20.97 -14.31
N GLU A 95 -1.38 -22.06 -13.87
CA GLU A 95 -2.77 -22.06 -13.37
C GLU A 95 -2.86 -21.69 -11.90
N ASN A 96 -1.78 -21.86 -11.12
CA ASN A 96 -1.75 -21.55 -9.70
C ASN A 96 -1.46 -20.06 -9.45
N VAL A 97 -2.46 -19.21 -9.69
CA VAL A 97 -2.31 -17.76 -9.60
C VAL A 97 -2.57 -17.27 -8.19
N ILE A 98 -1.60 -16.58 -7.62
CA ILE A 98 -1.79 -15.79 -6.40
C ILE A 98 -2.45 -14.47 -6.79
N SER A 99 -3.60 -14.16 -6.20
CA SER A 99 -4.36 -12.94 -6.44
C SER A 99 -4.89 -12.36 -5.15
N VAL A 100 -5.23 -11.08 -5.15
CA VAL A 100 -5.86 -10.40 -4.02
C VAL A 100 -7.24 -9.88 -4.42
N THR A 101 -8.12 -9.70 -3.44
CA THR A 101 -9.43 -9.09 -3.67
C THR A 101 -9.33 -7.58 -3.67
N THR A 102 -10.26 -6.90 -4.34
CA THR A 102 -10.34 -5.42 -4.37
C THR A 102 -10.41 -4.77 -2.99
N LEU A 103 -10.91 -5.49 -1.98
CA LEU A 103 -11.06 -5.02 -0.59
C LEU A 103 -9.93 -5.47 0.33
N ALA A 104 -8.90 -6.14 -0.20
CA ALA A 104 -7.73 -6.51 0.58
C ALA A 104 -7.00 -5.23 1.05
N ASP A 105 -6.46 -5.27 2.25
CA ASP A 105 -5.70 -4.19 2.85
C ASP A 105 -4.39 -3.96 2.06
N GLN A 106 -4.07 -2.69 1.78
CA GLN A 106 -2.88 -2.31 0.99
C GLN A 106 -1.57 -2.75 1.66
N GLU A 107 -1.49 -2.72 2.99
CA GLU A 107 -0.31 -3.17 3.73
C GLU A 107 -0.09 -4.68 3.53
N GLN A 108 -1.17 -5.49 3.59
CA GLN A 108 -1.09 -6.92 3.32
C GLN A 108 -0.64 -7.21 1.89
N VAL A 109 -1.14 -6.43 0.92
CA VAL A 109 -0.72 -6.54 -0.48
C VAL A 109 0.77 -6.21 -0.61
N ALA A 110 1.23 -5.11 -0.02
CA ALA A 110 2.63 -4.71 -0.03
C ALA A 110 3.55 -5.76 0.63
N GLN A 111 3.09 -6.39 1.72
CA GLN A 111 3.80 -7.50 2.37
C GLN A 111 3.93 -8.72 1.46
N MET A 112 2.93 -9.02 0.60
CA MET A 112 3.02 -10.11 -0.37
C MET A 112 4.11 -9.86 -1.41
N PHE A 113 4.29 -8.63 -1.90
CA PHE A 113 5.40 -8.28 -2.79
C PHE A 113 6.76 -8.55 -2.14
N SER A 114 6.92 -8.17 -0.88
CA SER A 114 8.15 -8.42 -0.12
C SER A 114 8.46 -9.92 0.05
N ASN A 115 7.42 -10.74 0.23
CA ASN A 115 7.58 -12.17 0.50
C ASN A 115 7.81 -13.01 -0.76
N TYR A 116 7.22 -12.64 -1.89
CA TYR A 116 7.16 -13.46 -3.10
C TYR A 116 7.92 -12.87 -4.30
N ASN A 117 8.47 -11.67 -4.19
CA ASN A 117 9.20 -10.97 -5.26
C ASN A 117 8.38 -10.81 -6.56
N PHE A 118 7.09 -10.55 -6.45
CA PHE A 118 6.25 -10.29 -7.61
C PHE A 118 6.63 -8.96 -8.30
N LEU A 119 6.43 -8.87 -9.61
CA LEU A 119 6.50 -7.62 -10.38
C LEU A 119 5.15 -6.94 -10.45
N ALA A 120 4.08 -7.72 -10.51
CA ALA A 120 2.70 -7.27 -10.50
C ALA A 120 1.81 -8.37 -9.92
N LEU A 121 0.78 -7.98 -9.17
CA LEU A 121 -0.15 -8.86 -8.48
C LEU A 121 -1.57 -8.62 -9.01
N PRO A 122 -2.29 -9.64 -9.50
CA PRO A 122 -3.64 -9.46 -10.01
C PRO A 122 -4.65 -9.20 -8.89
N VAL A 123 -5.53 -8.24 -9.14
CA VAL A 123 -6.65 -7.89 -8.26
C VAL A 123 -7.93 -8.42 -8.87
N VAL A 124 -8.68 -9.17 -8.09
CA VAL A 124 -9.93 -9.80 -8.52
C VAL A 124 -11.12 -9.34 -7.69
N ASP A 125 -12.31 -9.42 -8.25
CA ASP A 125 -13.56 -9.21 -7.52
C ASP A 125 -13.99 -10.48 -6.77
N ASN A 126 -15.15 -10.40 -6.09
CA ASN A 126 -15.73 -11.53 -5.35
C ASN A 126 -16.11 -12.73 -6.24
N GLU A 127 -16.21 -12.54 -7.56
CA GLU A 127 -16.52 -13.60 -8.53
C GLU A 127 -15.26 -14.13 -9.24
N ASN A 128 -14.06 -13.76 -8.73
CA ASN A 128 -12.75 -14.09 -9.31
C ASN A 128 -12.53 -13.50 -10.71
N ARG A 129 -13.18 -12.37 -11.04
CA ARG A 129 -12.94 -11.66 -12.30
C ARG A 129 -11.77 -10.69 -12.11
N LEU A 130 -10.89 -10.68 -13.06
CA LEU A 130 -9.74 -9.76 -13.06
C LEU A 130 -10.25 -8.32 -13.26
N VAL A 131 -9.97 -7.46 -12.29
CA VAL A 131 -10.40 -6.05 -12.26
C VAL A 131 -9.22 -5.12 -12.49
N GLY A 132 -8.06 -5.43 -11.92
CA GLY A 132 -6.87 -4.60 -11.99
C GLY A 132 -5.61 -5.39 -11.65
N ILE A 133 -4.52 -4.67 -11.54
CA ILE A 133 -3.23 -5.15 -11.03
C ILE A 133 -2.65 -4.12 -10.08
N VAL A 134 -1.91 -4.55 -9.08
CA VAL A 134 -1.01 -3.71 -8.29
C VAL A 134 0.40 -3.98 -8.80
N THR A 135 1.21 -2.96 -8.98
CA THR A 135 2.59 -3.06 -9.43
C THR A 135 3.56 -2.94 -8.26
N ILE A 136 4.81 -3.36 -8.46
CA ILE A 136 5.83 -3.35 -7.39
C ILE A 136 6.18 -1.93 -6.94
N ASP A 137 6.16 -0.95 -7.83
CA ASP A 137 6.41 0.46 -7.53
C ASP A 137 5.33 1.05 -6.62
N ASP A 138 4.03 0.80 -6.92
CA ASP A 138 2.92 1.19 -6.05
C ASP A 138 3.02 0.50 -4.67
N ALA A 139 3.38 -0.78 -4.64
CA ALA A 139 3.59 -1.51 -3.39
C ALA A 139 4.76 -0.94 -2.55
N ILE A 140 5.84 -0.47 -3.19
CA ILE A 140 6.95 0.20 -2.50
C ILE A 140 6.51 1.52 -1.88
N ASP A 141 5.69 2.30 -2.59
CA ASP A 141 5.16 3.55 -2.08
C ASP A 141 4.30 3.31 -0.82
N VAL A 142 3.42 2.30 -0.84
CA VAL A 142 2.66 1.88 0.34
C VAL A 142 3.58 1.48 1.50
N ILE A 143 4.62 0.67 1.27
CA ILE A 143 5.57 0.29 2.33
C ILE A 143 6.23 1.52 2.97
N GLN A 144 6.57 2.53 2.17
CA GLN A 144 7.20 3.76 2.68
C GLN A 144 6.20 4.63 3.45
N GLU A 145 4.96 4.71 3.01
CA GLU A 145 3.89 5.44 3.69
C GLU A 145 3.59 4.79 5.05
N GLU A 146 3.37 3.48 5.11
CA GLU A 146 3.13 2.73 6.35
C GLU A 146 4.32 2.83 7.32
N ALA A 147 5.54 2.67 6.83
CA ALA A 147 6.74 2.84 7.67
C ALA A 147 6.85 4.25 8.26
N THR A 148 6.45 5.28 7.50
CA THR A 148 6.43 6.66 7.96
C THR A 148 5.35 6.88 9.01
N GLU A 149 4.15 6.35 8.79
CA GLU A 149 3.03 6.42 9.73
C GLU A 149 3.37 5.74 11.06
N ASP A 150 4.01 4.57 11.00
CA ASP A 150 4.45 3.83 12.19
C ASP A 150 5.49 4.62 13.00
N ILE A 151 6.46 5.25 12.33
CA ILE A 151 7.43 6.12 12.99
C ILE A 151 6.73 7.33 13.64
N GLU A 152 5.76 7.94 12.96
CA GLU A 152 4.99 9.06 13.51
C GLU A 152 4.15 8.62 14.71
N LYS A 153 3.51 7.47 14.67
CA LYS A 153 2.77 6.87 15.79
C LYS A 153 3.69 6.60 16.99
N MET A 154 4.87 6.01 16.76
CA MET A 154 5.87 5.75 17.80
C MET A 154 6.40 7.04 18.43
N ALA A 155 6.53 8.11 17.65
CA ALA A 155 6.96 9.42 18.14
C ALA A 155 5.83 10.22 18.80
N ALA A 156 4.63 9.64 18.96
CA ALA A 156 3.41 10.31 19.44
C ALA A 156 3.09 11.59 18.66
N VAL A 157 3.34 11.59 17.37
CA VAL A 157 2.98 12.63 16.40
C VAL A 157 1.73 12.19 15.67
N LEU A 158 0.77 13.07 15.49
CA LEU A 158 -0.40 12.78 14.66
C LEU A 158 0.04 12.58 13.20
N PRO A 159 -0.44 11.51 12.51
CA PRO A 159 -0.12 11.22 11.12
C PRO A 159 -0.30 12.44 10.21
N SER A 160 0.53 12.56 9.20
CA SER A 160 0.54 13.71 8.30
C SER A 160 0.58 13.28 6.84
N ASP A 161 -0.44 13.66 6.07
CA ASP A 161 -0.50 13.49 4.61
C ASP A 161 0.62 14.22 3.84
N LYS A 162 1.49 14.95 4.54
CA LYS A 162 2.57 15.72 3.93
C LYS A 162 3.93 15.25 4.44
N PRO A 163 4.91 15.05 3.54
CA PRO A 163 6.27 14.73 3.93
C PRO A 163 6.81 15.72 4.97
N TYR A 164 7.49 15.23 5.99
CA TYR A 164 8.02 16.02 7.12
C TYR A 164 8.75 17.30 6.67
N MET A 165 9.57 17.20 5.62
CA MET A 165 10.34 18.34 5.08
C MET A 165 9.47 19.43 4.40
N LYS A 166 8.23 19.11 4.02
CA LYS A 166 7.29 20.07 3.41
C LYS A 166 6.29 20.66 4.40
N THR A 167 6.30 20.17 5.64
CA THR A 167 5.37 20.66 6.68
C THR A 167 5.95 21.91 7.35
N SER A 168 5.12 22.96 7.52
CA SER A 168 5.57 24.18 8.19
C SER A 168 5.86 23.92 9.67
N VAL A 169 6.83 24.65 10.22
CA VAL A 169 7.23 24.54 11.66
C VAL A 169 6.02 24.72 12.59
N PHE A 170 5.10 25.61 12.23
CA PHE A 170 3.87 25.85 13.00
C PHE A 170 2.89 24.65 12.94
N GLY A 171 2.83 23.97 11.79
CA GLY A 171 2.05 22.73 11.65
C GLY A 171 2.58 21.60 12.54
N LEU A 172 3.89 21.41 12.57
CA LEU A 172 4.56 20.44 13.43
C LEU A 172 4.33 20.75 14.93
N TYR A 173 4.42 22.03 15.31
CA TYR A 173 4.13 22.45 16.69
C TYR A 173 2.70 22.09 17.09
N LYS A 174 1.70 22.42 16.26
CA LYS A 174 0.29 22.14 16.54
C LYS A 174 0.01 20.63 16.71
N LYS A 175 0.71 19.78 15.99
CA LYS A 175 0.56 18.31 16.09
C LYS A 175 1.21 17.73 17.34
N ARG A 176 2.30 18.34 17.84
CA ARG A 176 3.01 17.90 19.05
C ARG A 176 2.53 18.56 20.34
N ALA A 177 1.94 19.74 20.27
CA ALA A 177 1.50 20.51 21.44
C ALA A 177 0.56 19.73 22.38
N PRO A 178 -0.47 19.00 21.92
CA PRO A 178 -1.35 18.25 22.81
C PRO A 178 -0.61 17.21 23.65
N TRP A 179 0.31 16.46 23.05
CA TRP A 179 1.11 15.45 23.72
C TRP A 179 2.07 16.07 24.75
N LEU A 180 2.73 17.17 24.39
CA LEU A 180 3.62 17.90 25.30
C LEU A 180 2.87 18.48 26.51
N LEU A 181 1.62 18.95 26.32
CA LEU A 181 0.78 19.41 27.42
C LEU A 181 0.43 18.27 28.38
N ILE A 182 0.12 17.08 27.88
CA ILE A 182 -0.16 15.91 28.72
C ILE A 182 1.09 15.53 29.52
N LEU A 183 2.26 15.53 28.89
CA LEU A 183 3.54 15.25 29.59
C LEU A 183 3.83 16.31 30.65
N MET A 184 3.61 17.60 30.37
CA MET A 184 3.81 18.68 31.32
C MET A 184 2.87 18.54 32.54
N LEU A 185 1.59 18.21 32.31
CA LEU A 185 0.63 17.97 33.40
C LEU A 185 1.02 16.76 34.24
N SER A 186 1.46 15.67 33.59
CA SER A 186 1.97 14.49 34.29
C SER A 186 3.19 14.78 35.12
N ALA A 187 4.15 15.55 34.58
CA ALA A 187 5.36 15.95 35.31
C ALA A 187 5.05 16.84 36.52
N THR A 188 4.11 17.80 36.38
CA THR A 188 3.70 18.65 37.49
C THR A 188 2.99 17.87 38.60
N PHE A 189 2.13 16.93 38.21
CA PHE A 189 1.47 16.04 39.16
C PHE A 189 2.46 15.15 39.92
N THR A 190 3.38 14.55 39.22
CA THR A 190 4.45 13.74 39.80
C THR A 190 5.32 14.56 40.78
N SER A 191 5.71 15.79 40.36
CA SER A 191 6.47 16.71 41.21
C SER A 191 5.74 17.08 42.49
N ALA A 192 4.42 17.34 42.42
CA ALA A 192 3.59 17.63 43.57
C ALA A 192 3.53 16.47 44.57
N ILE A 193 3.38 15.22 44.08
CA ILE A 193 3.40 14.03 44.92
C ILE A 193 4.76 13.87 45.61
N ILE A 194 5.85 14.00 44.88
CA ILE A 194 7.22 13.86 45.42
C ILE A 194 7.46 14.94 46.48
N SER A 195 7.08 16.20 46.22
CA SER A 195 7.21 17.30 47.18
C SER A 195 6.42 17.02 48.45
N SER A 196 5.20 16.53 48.34
CA SER A 196 4.37 16.19 49.50
C SER A 196 4.99 15.05 50.32
N CYS A 197 5.52 14.02 49.65
CA CYS A 197 6.18 12.89 50.29
C CYS A 197 7.49 13.31 50.99
N LEU A 198 8.32 14.16 50.35
CA LEU A 198 9.55 14.68 50.95
C LEU A 198 9.30 15.60 52.15
N LEU A 199 8.21 16.39 52.14
CA LEU A 199 7.82 17.22 53.25
C LEU A 199 7.45 16.41 54.49
N TYR A 200 6.87 15.21 54.28
CA TYR A 200 6.47 14.31 55.33
C TYR A 200 7.64 13.45 55.88
N THR A 201 8.61 13.14 55.03
CA THR A 201 9.77 12.29 55.40
C THR A 201 11.05 13.07 55.70
N SER A 202 11.04 14.41 55.53
CA SER A 202 12.22 15.25 55.88
C SER A 202 12.42 15.27 57.40
N PRO A 203 13.61 14.87 57.88
CA PRO A 203 13.90 14.89 59.30
C PRO A 203 13.81 16.31 59.86
N SER A 204 13.08 16.41 60.97
CA SER A 204 12.87 17.68 61.69
C SER A 204 14.25 18.33 61.99
N PRO A 205 14.35 19.69 61.99
CA PRO A 205 15.56 20.38 62.42
C PRO A 205 16.04 19.96 63.80
N ARG A 206 15.20 19.39 64.63
CA ARG A 206 15.55 18.83 65.95
C ARG A 206 16.40 17.58 65.87
N ASP A 207 16.26 16.76 64.85
CA ASP A 207 17.05 15.52 64.73
C ASP A 207 18.51 15.74 64.31
N ARG A 208 18.82 16.94 63.81
CA ARG A 208 20.20 17.33 63.48
C ARG A 208 21.03 17.77 64.67
N SER A 209 20.43 18.03 65.80
CA SER A 209 21.11 18.51 67.02
C SER A 209 21.58 17.36 67.93
N VAL A 210 21.23 16.10 67.66
CA VAL A 210 21.53 14.97 68.53
C VAL A 210 22.78 14.17 68.10
N SER A 211 23.39 14.53 66.97
CA SER A 211 24.62 13.86 66.49
C SER A 211 25.88 14.79 66.60
N ARG A 212 26.09 15.30 67.80
CA ARG A 212 27.39 15.87 68.24
C ARG A 212 27.77 15.29 69.56
#